data_37068b3c42e8eea9c9fde1827a6f536d
#
_entry.id   37068b3c42e8eea9c9fde1827a6f536d
#
_cell.length_a   1.000
_cell.length_b   1.000
_cell.length_c   1.000
_cell.angle_alpha   90.00
_cell.angle_beta   90.00
_cell.angle_gamma   90.00
#
_symmetry.space_group_name_H-M   'P 1'
#
loop_
_entity.id
_entity.type
_entity.pdbx_description
1 polymer ?
#
loop_
_entity_poly.entity_id
_entity_poly.type
_entity_poly.pdbx_seq_one_letter_code
_entity_poly.pdbx_strand_id
1 'polypeptide(L)'
;MIKLLKNLKPYTLLIIGVIVFVFLQSLSELYLPTLMSDIVDIGVVKGDINYIIRTGGWMILFAILAMISSVLGSYLAAKVATGFGRDLRTKVFAKVESFSLEEFDEKGTASLIIRTTNDITQIQRLVLTMLRMFLRAPLIFIGGIIMAVSKDAKLSLVFVLILPILSIIIFFVAKKSMSLFKSMQIKLDKLNLVLREYLTGIRVIRAFNREVYEKKKFHKANLNLTETAIKVNKLMAILMPLMILILNLTIVVIIWFGSIRIDSGGMQVGDLMAFIQYASRIMFSLIMLSMMFIMLPRAAVSANRINEVLEVKPKIKDPMISKDNKLEIENGLISESYRSEKDKRGYLEFDKVSFCYQGAEEPVLENISFSANPGELTAIIGSTGSGKSTLINLIPRFYDVTSGRILADGVDIRELTQERLRAKIGLVPQKAVLFTGTIAENISFGNNNLSRDEIIRAAEIAQAAEFISTMKQGYDSPIAQGGTNLSGGQKQRLAIARALAKHPEIYIFDDSFSALDFKTEAKLRVAIKKEIKNATALIIAQRVTTVMDADQIIVLDEGKIVGIGKHQELIKTCKVYREIVASQLSEEELI
;
A
#
# COMPACT_ATOMS: atom_id res chain seq x y z
N MET A 1 -1.83 11.92 -12.66
CA MET A 1 -0.38 11.74 -12.92
C MET A 1 0.43 13.02 -12.75
N ILE A 2 0.08 14.15 -13.36
CA ILE A 2 0.81 15.43 -13.24
C ILE A 2 1.00 15.87 -11.78
N LYS A 3 0.00 15.67 -10.91
CA LYS A 3 0.10 15.98 -9.47
C LYS A 3 1.25 15.23 -8.79
N LEU A 4 1.46 13.95 -9.13
CA LEU A 4 2.55 13.15 -8.55
C LEU A 4 3.92 13.57 -9.07
N LEU A 5 4.02 13.97 -10.35
CA LEU A 5 5.27 14.45 -10.94
C LEU A 5 5.77 15.75 -10.29
N LYS A 6 4.91 16.53 -9.63
CA LYS A 6 5.35 17.66 -8.80
C LYS A 6 6.31 17.28 -7.69
N ASN A 7 6.27 16.02 -7.22
CA ASN A 7 7.22 15.50 -6.22
C ASN A 7 8.64 15.29 -6.80
N LEU A 8 8.87 15.49 -8.10
CA LEU A 8 10.20 15.53 -8.71
C LEU A 8 10.94 16.85 -8.48
N LYS A 9 10.27 17.92 -8.00
CA LYS A 9 10.90 19.23 -7.75
C LYS A 9 12.21 19.18 -6.95
N PRO A 10 12.34 18.38 -5.87
CA PRO A 10 13.60 18.27 -5.12
C PRO A 10 14.77 17.73 -5.95
N TYR A 11 14.48 17.05 -7.04
CA TYR A 11 15.46 16.40 -7.91
C TYR A 11 15.79 17.20 -9.16
N THR A 12 15.33 18.47 -9.28
CA THR A 12 15.46 19.29 -10.50
C THR A 12 16.92 19.41 -10.97
N LEU A 13 17.88 19.62 -10.06
CA LEU A 13 19.30 19.72 -10.42
C LEU A 13 19.82 18.41 -11.02
N LEU A 14 19.45 17.26 -10.43
CA LEU A 14 19.84 15.95 -10.95
C LEU A 14 19.18 15.68 -12.32
N ILE A 15 17.94 16.09 -12.51
CA ILE A 15 17.22 15.97 -13.78
C ILE A 15 17.89 16.81 -14.88
N ILE A 16 18.32 18.03 -14.57
CA ILE A 16 19.12 18.86 -15.49
C ILE A 16 20.40 18.13 -15.86
N GLY A 17 21.10 17.54 -14.88
CA GLY A 17 22.28 16.71 -15.15
C GLY A 17 21.99 15.55 -16.09
N VAL A 18 20.87 14.84 -15.89
CA VAL A 18 20.43 13.76 -16.81
C VAL A 18 20.23 14.31 -18.22
N ILE A 19 19.53 15.43 -18.37
CA ILE A 19 19.27 16.06 -19.69
C ILE A 19 20.58 16.39 -20.39
N VAL A 20 21.53 16.99 -19.68
CA VAL A 20 22.85 17.36 -20.23
C VAL A 20 23.61 16.12 -20.70
N PHE A 21 23.69 15.07 -19.86
CA PHE A 21 24.41 13.86 -20.24
C PHE A 21 23.71 13.07 -21.38
N VAL A 22 22.38 13.00 -21.39
CA VAL A 22 21.62 12.38 -22.50
C VAL A 22 21.81 13.17 -23.78
N PHE A 23 21.84 14.50 -23.72
CA PHE A 23 22.10 15.36 -24.87
C PHE A 23 23.51 15.14 -25.39
N LEU A 24 24.53 15.19 -24.53
CA LEU A 24 25.94 14.97 -24.88
C LEU A 24 26.17 13.58 -25.47
N GLN A 25 25.54 12.54 -24.88
CA GLN A 25 25.55 11.18 -25.42
C GLN A 25 24.95 11.14 -26.82
N SER A 26 23.78 11.76 -27.03
CA SER A 26 23.09 11.76 -28.32
C SER A 26 23.88 12.49 -29.41
N LEU A 27 24.49 13.63 -29.07
CA LEU A 27 25.39 14.35 -29.98
C LEU A 27 26.60 13.53 -30.38
N SER A 28 27.28 12.94 -29.37
CA SER A 28 28.46 12.12 -29.64
C SER A 28 28.14 10.91 -30.54
N GLU A 29 26.99 10.24 -30.28
CA GLU A 29 26.54 9.14 -31.11
C GLU A 29 26.17 9.56 -32.54
N LEU A 30 25.54 10.73 -32.73
CA LEU A 30 25.17 11.24 -34.05
C LEU A 30 26.38 11.74 -34.85
N TYR A 31 27.47 12.13 -34.18
CA TYR A 31 28.67 12.60 -34.87
C TYR A 31 29.55 11.47 -35.39
N LEU A 32 29.50 10.26 -34.79
CA LEU A 32 30.31 9.12 -35.21
C LEU A 32 30.14 8.72 -36.69
N PRO A 33 28.91 8.65 -37.29
CA PRO A 33 28.76 8.35 -38.72
C PRO A 33 29.40 9.42 -39.63
N THR A 34 29.39 10.70 -39.21
CA THR A 34 30.06 11.77 -39.97
C THR A 34 31.57 11.56 -40.01
N LEU A 35 32.19 11.27 -38.88
CA LEU A 35 33.64 10.97 -38.81
C LEU A 35 33.98 9.72 -39.63
N MET A 36 33.12 8.71 -39.67
CA MET A 36 33.29 7.53 -40.49
C MET A 36 33.22 7.89 -42.01
N SER A 37 32.28 8.77 -42.41
CA SER A 37 32.20 9.31 -43.76
C SER A 37 33.51 10.02 -44.13
N ASP A 38 34.04 10.88 -43.28
CA ASP A 38 35.27 11.64 -43.53
C ASP A 38 36.49 10.73 -43.67
N ILE A 39 36.58 9.62 -42.90
CA ILE A 39 37.63 8.62 -43.03
C ILE A 39 37.58 7.99 -44.43
N VAL A 40 36.38 7.63 -44.92
CA VAL A 40 36.22 6.98 -46.23
C VAL A 40 36.49 7.97 -47.35
N ASP A 41 35.87 9.14 -47.33
CA ASP A 41 35.86 10.07 -48.45
C ASP A 41 37.18 10.87 -48.61
N ILE A 42 37.87 11.14 -47.50
CA ILE A 42 39.12 11.87 -47.51
C ILE A 42 40.32 10.94 -47.26
N GLY A 43 40.25 10.12 -46.21
CA GLY A 43 41.38 9.28 -45.79
C GLY A 43 41.66 8.13 -46.79
N VAL A 44 40.62 7.30 -47.05
CA VAL A 44 40.80 6.12 -47.91
C VAL A 44 40.95 6.53 -49.37
N VAL A 45 40.11 7.41 -49.89
CA VAL A 45 40.13 7.83 -51.30
C VAL A 45 41.45 8.52 -51.67
N LYS A 46 42.05 9.32 -50.74
CA LYS A 46 43.34 9.99 -50.95
C LYS A 46 44.53 9.20 -50.48
N GLY A 47 44.36 8.06 -49.83
CA GLY A 47 45.45 7.26 -49.27
C GLY A 47 46.16 7.92 -48.07
N ASP A 48 45.52 8.88 -47.41
CA ASP A 48 46.10 9.63 -46.28
C ASP A 48 45.92 8.87 -44.96
N ILE A 49 46.91 8.04 -44.65
CA ILE A 49 46.93 7.22 -43.43
C ILE A 49 46.95 8.12 -42.16
N ASN A 50 47.64 9.27 -42.20
CA ASN A 50 47.71 10.16 -41.05
C ASN A 50 46.32 10.76 -40.75
N TYR A 51 45.58 11.13 -41.77
CA TYR A 51 44.20 11.60 -41.62
C TYR A 51 43.29 10.52 -41.01
N ILE A 52 43.40 9.25 -41.48
CA ILE A 52 42.65 8.11 -40.94
C ILE A 52 42.95 7.91 -39.47
N ILE A 53 44.20 7.89 -39.05
CA ILE A 53 44.62 7.70 -37.66
C ILE A 53 44.09 8.87 -36.79
N ARG A 54 44.23 10.10 -37.24
CA ARG A 54 43.76 11.29 -36.52
C ARG A 54 42.23 11.29 -36.34
N THR A 55 41.48 11.02 -37.39
CA THR A 55 40.01 10.99 -37.37
C THR A 55 39.52 9.78 -36.60
N GLY A 56 40.19 8.63 -36.70
CA GLY A 56 39.94 7.45 -35.86
C GLY A 56 40.14 7.74 -34.37
N GLY A 57 41.19 8.52 -34.01
CA GLY A 57 41.40 9.02 -32.66
C GLY A 57 40.22 9.85 -32.14
N TRP A 58 39.68 10.75 -33.00
CA TRP A 58 38.45 11.51 -32.64
C TRP A 58 37.23 10.58 -32.49
N MET A 59 37.06 9.55 -33.32
CA MET A 59 35.99 8.59 -33.16
C MET A 59 36.05 7.87 -31.83
N ILE A 60 37.25 7.44 -31.39
CA ILE A 60 37.44 6.80 -30.10
C ILE A 60 37.08 7.77 -28.97
N LEU A 61 37.52 9.02 -29.06
CA LEU A 61 37.21 10.06 -28.06
C LEU A 61 35.71 10.29 -27.93
N PHE A 62 34.98 10.44 -29.04
CA PHE A 62 33.52 10.61 -29.03
C PHE A 62 32.81 9.34 -28.53
N ALA A 63 33.31 8.14 -28.86
CA ALA A 63 32.78 6.89 -28.33
C ALA A 63 32.94 6.79 -26.80
N ILE A 64 34.12 7.16 -26.28
CA ILE A 64 34.37 7.21 -24.83
C ILE A 64 33.47 8.28 -24.17
N LEU A 65 33.33 9.45 -24.77
CA LEU A 65 32.47 10.52 -24.27
C LEU A 65 31.00 10.07 -24.22
N ALA A 66 30.51 9.39 -25.26
CA ALA A 66 29.18 8.80 -25.30
C ALA A 66 28.98 7.76 -24.20
N MET A 67 29.97 6.88 -23.99
CA MET A 67 29.95 5.86 -22.94
C MET A 67 29.89 6.50 -21.53
N ILE A 68 30.80 7.44 -21.23
CA ILE A 68 30.83 8.13 -19.93
C ILE A 68 29.51 8.87 -19.69
N SER A 69 29.02 9.60 -20.69
CA SER A 69 27.76 10.33 -20.61
C SER A 69 26.56 9.38 -20.40
N SER A 70 26.57 8.23 -21.05
CA SER A 70 25.54 7.17 -20.85
C SER A 70 25.55 6.62 -19.43
N VAL A 71 26.72 6.34 -18.86
CA VAL A 71 26.86 5.81 -17.50
C VAL A 71 26.41 6.86 -16.48
N LEU A 72 26.92 8.11 -16.58
CA LEU A 72 26.56 9.18 -15.66
C LEU A 72 25.09 9.56 -15.77
N GLY A 73 24.55 9.69 -16.97
CA GLY A 73 23.14 9.96 -17.21
C GLY A 73 22.25 8.86 -16.63
N SER A 74 22.62 7.58 -16.81
CA SER A 74 21.90 6.43 -16.26
C SER A 74 21.96 6.39 -14.73
N TYR A 75 23.11 6.66 -14.14
CA TYR A 75 23.28 6.73 -12.69
C TYR A 75 22.40 7.83 -12.07
N LEU A 76 22.45 9.05 -12.63
CA LEU A 76 21.64 10.16 -12.14
C LEU A 76 20.13 9.87 -12.32
N ALA A 77 19.72 9.32 -13.46
CA ALA A 77 18.33 8.94 -13.69
C ALA A 77 17.84 7.87 -12.69
N ALA A 78 18.68 6.87 -12.37
CA ALA A 78 18.38 5.87 -11.36
C ALA A 78 18.25 6.51 -9.96
N LYS A 79 19.17 7.41 -9.59
CA LYS A 79 19.13 8.14 -8.31
C LYS A 79 17.86 8.98 -8.16
N VAL A 80 17.45 9.68 -9.22
CA VAL A 80 16.18 10.44 -9.25
C VAL A 80 14.98 9.50 -9.09
N ALA A 81 14.90 8.46 -9.89
CA ALA A 81 13.74 7.56 -9.89
C ALA A 81 13.59 6.80 -8.57
N THR A 82 14.70 6.31 -7.99
CA THR A 82 14.68 5.60 -6.69
C THR A 82 14.38 6.55 -5.54
N GLY A 83 14.98 7.74 -5.51
CA GLY A 83 14.69 8.78 -4.53
C GLY A 83 13.22 9.21 -4.56
N PHE A 84 12.69 9.49 -5.75
CA PHE A 84 11.27 9.79 -5.95
C PHE A 84 10.37 8.66 -5.42
N GLY A 85 10.71 7.39 -5.71
CA GLY A 85 9.96 6.22 -5.22
C GLY A 85 9.99 6.12 -3.70
N ARG A 86 11.14 6.39 -3.06
CA ARG A 86 11.27 6.45 -1.59
C ARG A 86 10.35 7.52 -1.00
N ASP A 87 10.46 8.75 -1.49
CA ASP A 87 9.71 9.89 -0.95
C ASP A 87 8.19 9.71 -1.13
N LEU A 88 7.79 9.10 -2.25
CA LEU A 88 6.38 8.79 -2.50
C LEU A 88 5.86 7.71 -1.56
N ARG A 89 6.66 6.65 -1.26
CA ARG A 89 6.30 5.63 -0.28
C ARG A 89 6.11 6.23 1.11
N THR A 90 7.05 7.06 1.54
CA THR A 90 6.95 7.75 2.84
C THR A 90 5.68 8.59 2.92
N LYS A 91 5.36 9.36 1.86
CA LYS A 91 4.14 10.19 1.84
C LYS A 91 2.85 9.36 1.87
N VAL A 92 2.80 8.26 1.09
CA VAL A 92 1.63 7.38 1.05
C VAL A 92 1.46 6.68 2.39
N PHE A 93 2.56 6.20 2.99
CA PHE A 93 2.54 5.54 4.30
C PHE A 93 2.05 6.49 5.39
N ALA A 94 2.64 7.67 5.52
CA ALA A 94 2.21 8.69 6.48
C ALA A 94 0.73 9.10 6.27
N LYS A 95 0.27 9.09 5.02
CA LYS A 95 -1.13 9.36 4.71
C LYS A 95 -2.06 8.25 5.17
N VAL A 96 -1.70 6.98 4.94
CA VAL A 96 -2.44 5.80 5.42
C VAL A 96 -2.48 5.75 6.95
N GLU A 97 -1.37 6.11 7.60
CA GLU A 97 -1.30 6.21 9.07
C GLU A 97 -2.27 7.25 9.64
N SER A 98 -2.54 8.32 8.89
CA SER A 98 -3.52 9.35 9.28
C SER A 98 -4.98 8.97 9.06
N PHE A 99 -5.29 7.79 8.51
CA PHE A 99 -6.66 7.34 8.29
C PHE A 99 -7.36 6.97 9.59
N SER A 100 -8.66 7.25 9.67
CA SER A 100 -9.52 6.60 10.65
C SER A 100 -9.77 5.14 10.24
N LEU A 101 -10.36 4.36 11.13
CA LEU A 101 -10.67 2.97 10.83
C LEU A 101 -11.67 2.85 9.65
N GLU A 102 -12.54 3.83 9.50
CA GLU A 102 -13.53 3.89 8.41
C GLU A 102 -12.88 3.97 7.03
N GLU A 103 -11.94 4.91 6.83
CA GLU A 103 -11.24 5.03 5.54
C GLU A 103 -10.32 3.83 5.29
N PHE A 104 -9.76 3.26 6.37
CA PHE A 104 -8.93 2.08 6.28
C PHE A 104 -9.74 0.85 5.81
N ASP A 105 -10.93 0.64 6.38
CA ASP A 105 -11.82 -0.47 6.03
C ASP A 105 -12.39 -0.31 4.62
N GLU A 106 -12.78 0.93 4.21
CA GLU A 106 -13.25 1.23 2.86
C GLU A 106 -12.21 0.85 1.79
N LYS A 107 -10.94 1.16 2.03
CA LYS A 107 -9.86 0.89 1.05
C LYS A 107 -9.35 -0.55 1.13
N GLY A 108 -9.40 -1.15 2.28
CA GLY A 108 -8.93 -2.51 2.58
C GLY A 108 -7.41 -2.67 2.58
N THR A 109 -6.90 -3.46 3.53
CA THR A 109 -5.46 -3.68 3.75
C THR A 109 -4.70 -4.13 2.51
N ALA A 110 -5.26 -5.10 1.76
CA ALA A 110 -4.61 -5.64 0.56
C ALA A 110 -4.43 -4.57 -0.53
N SER A 111 -5.45 -3.71 -0.71
CA SER A 111 -5.40 -2.61 -1.67
C SER A 111 -4.35 -1.56 -1.28
N LEU A 112 -4.28 -1.20 0.00
CA LEU A 112 -3.30 -0.24 0.52
C LEU A 112 -1.86 -0.74 0.37
N ILE A 113 -1.61 -2.04 0.63
CA ILE A 113 -0.31 -2.67 0.38
C ILE A 113 0.10 -2.54 -1.09
N ILE A 114 -0.79 -2.89 -2.03
CA ILE A 114 -0.51 -2.80 -3.47
C ILE A 114 -0.20 -1.35 -3.88
N ARG A 115 -0.95 -0.38 -3.37
CA ARG A 115 -0.77 1.06 -3.66
C ARG A 115 0.55 1.59 -3.11
N THR A 116 0.98 1.11 -1.95
CA THR A 116 2.24 1.53 -1.31
C THR A 116 3.47 0.86 -1.93
N THR A 117 3.33 -0.31 -2.56
CA THR A 117 4.43 -1.09 -3.11
C THR A 117 4.43 -1.10 -4.64
N ASN A 118 3.54 -1.88 -5.25
CA ASN A 118 3.54 -2.15 -6.69
C ASN A 118 3.21 -0.91 -7.52
N ASP A 119 2.19 -0.13 -7.14
CA ASP A 119 1.79 1.05 -7.90
C ASP A 119 2.90 2.11 -7.89
N ILE A 120 3.57 2.33 -6.76
CA ILE A 120 4.72 3.24 -6.69
C ILE A 120 5.88 2.72 -7.54
N THR A 121 6.14 1.41 -7.54
CA THR A 121 7.19 0.80 -8.37
C THR A 121 6.90 0.98 -9.86
N GLN A 122 5.64 0.93 -10.30
CA GLN A 122 5.26 1.20 -11.69
C GLN A 122 5.56 2.65 -12.09
N ILE A 123 5.24 3.61 -11.22
CA ILE A 123 5.53 5.03 -11.48
C ILE A 123 7.04 5.29 -11.45
N GLN A 124 7.76 4.69 -10.50
CA GLN A 124 9.22 4.76 -10.44
C GLN A 124 9.88 4.27 -11.73
N ARG A 125 9.41 3.13 -12.29
CA ARG A 125 9.88 2.60 -13.58
C ARG A 125 9.57 3.55 -14.73
N LEU A 126 8.37 4.14 -14.75
CA LEU A 126 8.02 5.16 -15.74
C LEU A 126 8.98 6.33 -15.68
N VAL A 127 9.24 6.91 -14.50
CA VAL A 127 10.16 8.05 -14.33
C VAL A 127 11.56 7.69 -14.82
N LEU A 128 12.08 6.51 -14.46
CA LEU A 128 13.37 6.04 -14.93
C LEU A 128 13.43 5.95 -16.46
N THR A 129 12.40 5.35 -17.08
CA THR A 129 12.32 5.19 -18.53
C THR A 129 12.15 6.53 -19.24
N MET A 130 11.37 7.45 -18.65
CA MET A 130 11.21 8.81 -19.18
C MET A 130 12.56 9.55 -19.23
N LEU A 131 13.31 9.50 -18.15
CA LEU A 131 14.61 10.20 -18.07
C LEU A 131 15.68 9.59 -18.97
N ARG A 132 15.63 8.28 -19.25
CA ARG A 132 16.64 7.60 -20.06
C ARG A 132 16.26 7.46 -21.53
N MET A 133 15.04 7.04 -21.82
CA MET A 133 14.63 6.67 -23.18
C MET A 133 13.83 7.79 -23.86
N PHE A 134 12.89 8.41 -23.18
CA PHE A 134 12.01 9.39 -23.83
C PHE A 134 12.66 10.76 -24.05
N LEU A 135 13.70 11.09 -23.28
CA LEU A 135 14.53 12.25 -23.59
C LEU A 135 15.47 11.96 -24.77
N ARG A 136 16.05 10.75 -24.82
CA ARG A 136 17.02 10.39 -25.86
C ARG A 136 16.37 10.17 -27.22
N ALA A 137 15.21 9.51 -27.28
CA ALA A 137 14.59 9.14 -28.54
C ALA A 137 14.25 10.34 -29.46
N PRO A 138 13.63 11.45 -28.98
CA PRO A 138 13.42 12.64 -29.80
C PRO A 138 14.74 13.30 -30.26
N LEU A 139 15.77 13.30 -29.39
CA LEU A 139 17.07 13.87 -29.74
C LEU A 139 17.75 13.10 -30.88
N ILE A 140 17.73 11.77 -30.82
CA ILE A 140 18.26 10.90 -31.89
C ILE A 140 17.40 11.01 -33.15
N PHE A 141 16.07 11.09 -33.02
CA PHE A 141 15.16 11.26 -34.15
C PHE A 141 15.39 12.55 -34.91
N ILE A 142 15.29 13.68 -34.20
CA ILE A 142 15.44 15.02 -34.80
C ILE A 142 16.88 15.24 -35.25
N GLY A 143 17.86 14.92 -34.40
CA GLY A 143 19.27 15.06 -34.74
C GLY A 143 19.69 14.17 -35.89
N GLY A 144 19.19 12.93 -35.95
CA GLY A 144 19.42 12.02 -37.06
C GLY A 144 18.90 12.55 -38.40
N ILE A 145 17.69 13.17 -38.39
CA ILE A 145 17.14 13.80 -39.62
C ILE A 145 18.01 14.99 -40.01
N ILE A 146 18.39 15.86 -39.08
CA ILE A 146 19.25 17.03 -39.37
C ILE A 146 20.59 16.57 -39.99
N MET A 147 21.23 15.54 -39.40
CA MET A 147 22.49 15.02 -39.88
C MET A 147 22.35 14.34 -41.27
N ALA A 148 21.24 13.64 -41.50
CA ALA A 148 20.98 13.03 -42.81
C ALA A 148 20.75 14.10 -43.90
N VAL A 149 19.94 15.13 -43.59
CA VAL A 149 19.71 16.25 -44.54
C VAL A 149 20.99 17.03 -44.80
N SER A 150 21.89 17.18 -43.84
CA SER A 150 23.19 17.84 -44.05
C SER A 150 24.12 17.08 -44.97
N LYS A 151 23.97 15.73 -45.10
CA LYS A 151 24.76 14.92 -46.02
C LYS A 151 24.19 14.95 -47.43
N ASP A 152 22.90 14.69 -47.61
CA ASP A 152 22.20 14.85 -48.90
C ASP A 152 20.70 15.15 -48.69
N ALA A 153 20.28 16.38 -49.01
CA ALA A 153 18.88 16.81 -48.87
C ALA A 153 17.92 16.05 -49.79
N LYS A 154 18.37 15.70 -51.01
CA LYS A 154 17.52 14.98 -52.00
C LYS A 154 17.30 13.53 -51.56
N LEU A 155 18.34 12.83 -51.10
CA LEU A 155 18.22 11.49 -50.58
C LEU A 155 17.35 11.43 -49.31
N SER A 156 17.36 12.48 -48.53
CA SER A 156 16.54 12.61 -47.30
C SER A 156 15.04 12.61 -47.57
N LEU A 157 14.57 12.85 -48.80
CA LEU A 157 13.16 12.67 -49.18
C LEU A 157 12.65 11.27 -48.99
N VAL A 158 13.54 10.28 -48.94
CA VAL A 158 13.20 8.88 -48.59
C VAL A 158 12.53 8.82 -47.20
N PHE A 159 12.95 9.64 -46.24
CA PHE A 159 12.33 9.69 -44.90
C PHE A 159 10.90 10.23 -44.94
N VAL A 160 10.59 11.16 -45.84
CA VAL A 160 9.23 11.73 -45.98
C VAL A 160 8.22 10.62 -46.38
N LEU A 161 8.67 9.62 -47.09
CA LEU A 161 7.83 8.48 -47.47
C LEU A 161 7.79 7.40 -46.39
N ILE A 162 8.93 7.06 -45.81
CA ILE A 162 9.05 5.88 -44.94
C ILE A 162 8.55 6.16 -43.51
N LEU A 163 8.79 7.35 -42.95
CA LEU A 163 8.36 7.69 -41.57
C LEU A 163 6.84 7.65 -41.42
N PRO A 164 6.01 8.19 -42.32
CA PRO A 164 4.56 8.00 -42.24
C PRO A 164 4.12 6.54 -42.30
N ILE A 165 4.72 5.75 -43.20
CA ILE A 165 4.41 4.31 -43.32
C ILE A 165 4.67 3.58 -42.00
N LEU A 166 5.85 3.80 -41.41
CA LEU A 166 6.20 3.26 -40.09
C LEU A 166 5.23 3.71 -38.99
N SER A 167 4.92 4.99 -38.96
CA SER A 167 4.02 5.57 -37.98
C SER A 167 2.63 4.96 -38.07
N ILE A 168 2.12 4.74 -39.27
CA ILE A 168 0.83 4.09 -39.53
C ILE A 168 0.86 2.62 -39.03
N ILE A 169 1.91 1.89 -39.33
CA ILE A 169 2.06 0.48 -38.90
C ILE A 169 2.10 0.41 -37.36
N ILE A 170 2.94 1.23 -36.75
CA ILE A 170 3.04 1.30 -35.27
C ILE A 170 1.67 1.64 -34.66
N PHE A 171 0.94 2.61 -35.21
CA PHE A 171 -0.37 3.00 -34.73
C PHE A 171 -1.39 1.86 -34.81
N PHE A 172 -1.48 1.15 -35.95
CA PHE A 172 -2.41 0.03 -36.11
C PHE A 172 -2.07 -1.13 -35.20
N VAL A 173 -0.78 -1.49 -35.07
CA VAL A 173 -0.35 -2.55 -34.16
C VAL A 173 -0.62 -2.15 -32.70
N ALA A 174 -0.31 -0.92 -32.30
CA ALA A 174 -0.57 -0.43 -30.95
C ALA A 174 -2.08 -0.46 -30.62
N LYS A 175 -2.94 0.03 -31.53
CA LYS A 175 -4.40 0.03 -31.36
C LYS A 175 -4.96 -1.37 -31.18
N LYS A 176 -4.56 -2.32 -32.03
CA LYS A 176 -4.99 -3.72 -31.98
C LYS A 176 -4.47 -4.43 -30.72
N SER A 177 -3.21 -4.19 -30.36
CA SER A 177 -2.58 -4.74 -29.17
C SER A 177 -3.27 -4.29 -27.89
N MET A 178 -3.64 -3.01 -27.78
CA MET A 178 -4.30 -2.46 -26.59
C MET A 178 -5.64 -3.16 -26.29
N SER A 179 -6.45 -3.44 -27.34
CA SER A 179 -7.69 -4.21 -27.20
C SER A 179 -7.43 -5.65 -26.73
N LEU A 180 -6.42 -6.31 -27.30
CA LEU A 180 -6.06 -7.68 -26.93
C LEU A 180 -5.47 -7.75 -25.50
N PHE A 181 -4.65 -6.79 -25.09
CA PHE A 181 -4.14 -6.69 -23.71
C PHE A 181 -5.26 -6.51 -22.70
N LYS A 182 -6.28 -5.66 -23.00
CA LYS A 182 -7.46 -5.51 -22.15
C LYS A 182 -8.22 -6.84 -22.01
N SER A 183 -8.44 -7.55 -23.12
CA SER A 183 -9.08 -8.87 -23.10
C SER A 183 -8.28 -9.91 -22.30
N MET A 184 -6.95 -9.90 -22.45
CA MET A 184 -6.04 -10.77 -21.68
C MET A 184 -6.13 -10.49 -20.19
N GLN A 185 -6.20 -9.20 -19.79
CA GLN A 185 -6.35 -8.82 -18.39
C GLN A 185 -7.66 -9.35 -17.79
N ILE A 186 -8.80 -9.17 -18.47
CA ILE A 186 -10.11 -9.68 -18.02
C ILE A 186 -10.07 -11.21 -17.80
N LYS A 187 -9.39 -11.93 -18.72
CA LYS A 187 -9.25 -13.39 -18.61
C LYS A 187 -8.31 -13.83 -17.50
N LEU A 188 -7.25 -13.04 -17.24
CA LEU A 188 -6.35 -13.25 -16.12
C LEU A 188 -7.09 -13.04 -14.79
N ASP A 189 -7.91 -12.00 -14.69
CA ASP A 189 -8.72 -11.73 -13.49
C ASP A 189 -9.71 -12.86 -13.24
N LYS A 190 -10.32 -13.43 -14.31
CA LYS A 190 -11.19 -14.60 -14.21
C LYS A 190 -10.44 -15.84 -13.74
N LEU A 191 -9.22 -16.08 -14.24
CA LEU A 191 -8.37 -17.18 -13.77
C LEU A 191 -8.02 -17.02 -12.29
N ASN A 192 -7.64 -15.81 -11.88
CA ASN A 192 -7.33 -15.50 -10.48
C ASN A 192 -8.55 -15.69 -9.57
N LEU A 193 -9.76 -15.35 -10.04
CA LEU A 193 -11.00 -15.62 -9.30
C LEU A 193 -11.18 -17.11 -9.07
N VAL A 194 -11.09 -17.93 -10.12
CA VAL A 194 -11.22 -19.40 -10.03
C VAL A 194 -10.18 -20.00 -9.08
N LEU A 195 -8.93 -19.52 -9.17
CA LEU A 195 -7.85 -19.98 -8.29
C LEU A 195 -8.10 -19.58 -6.82
N ARG A 196 -8.58 -18.37 -6.58
CA ARG A 196 -8.93 -17.89 -5.23
C ARG A 196 -10.06 -18.71 -4.63
N GLU A 197 -11.14 -18.96 -5.38
CA GLU A 197 -12.26 -19.80 -4.96
C GLU A 197 -11.77 -21.20 -4.60
N TYR A 198 -10.91 -21.79 -5.44
CA TYR A 198 -10.33 -23.11 -5.19
C TYR A 198 -9.50 -23.17 -3.91
N LEU A 199 -8.56 -22.21 -3.73
CA LEU A 199 -7.67 -22.20 -2.57
C LEU A 199 -8.41 -21.90 -1.27
N THR A 200 -9.37 -20.97 -1.30
CA THR A 200 -10.19 -20.63 -0.12
C THR A 200 -11.15 -21.77 0.23
N GLY A 201 -11.75 -22.42 -0.79
CA GLY A 201 -12.71 -23.49 -0.63
C GLY A 201 -12.13 -24.91 -0.59
N ILE A 202 -10.80 -25.08 -0.52
CA ILE A 202 -10.13 -26.39 -0.69
C ILE A 202 -10.70 -27.48 0.21
N ARG A 203 -11.05 -27.16 1.46
CA ARG A 203 -11.63 -28.11 2.42
C ARG A 203 -13.01 -28.59 1.96
N VAL A 204 -13.84 -27.66 1.48
CA VAL A 204 -15.18 -27.94 0.95
C VAL A 204 -15.08 -28.77 -0.33
N ILE A 205 -14.21 -28.38 -1.25
CA ILE A 205 -14.00 -29.09 -2.52
C ILE A 205 -13.60 -30.54 -2.27
N ARG A 206 -12.69 -30.79 -1.32
CA ARG A 206 -12.26 -32.13 -0.93
C ARG A 206 -13.36 -32.91 -0.20
N ALA A 207 -14.09 -32.28 0.72
CA ALA A 207 -15.17 -32.91 1.47
C ALA A 207 -16.31 -33.37 0.53
N PHE A 208 -16.55 -32.67 -0.57
CA PHE A 208 -17.59 -33.00 -1.55
C PHE A 208 -17.08 -33.71 -2.80
N ASN A 209 -15.79 -34.14 -2.84
CA ASN A 209 -15.17 -34.82 -4.00
C ASN A 209 -15.33 -34.06 -5.32
N ARG A 210 -15.17 -32.73 -5.31
CA ARG A 210 -15.38 -31.86 -6.47
C ARG A 210 -14.10 -31.45 -7.18
N GLU A 211 -12.96 -32.06 -6.90
CA GLU A 211 -11.66 -31.71 -7.50
C GLU A 211 -11.67 -31.80 -9.03
N VAL A 212 -12.32 -32.83 -9.59
CA VAL A 212 -12.43 -33.03 -11.06
C VAL A 212 -13.22 -31.89 -11.71
N TYR A 213 -14.28 -31.42 -11.06
CA TYR A 213 -15.09 -30.31 -11.55
C TYR A 213 -14.30 -29.00 -11.53
N GLU A 214 -13.64 -28.70 -10.42
CA GLU A 214 -12.84 -27.49 -10.29
C GLU A 214 -11.61 -27.52 -11.23
N LYS A 215 -10.99 -28.67 -11.44
CA LYS A 215 -9.92 -28.85 -12.42
C LYS A 215 -10.40 -28.53 -13.83
N LYS A 216 -11.59 -28.95 -14.23
CA LYS A 216 -12.19 -28.60 -15.52
C LYS A 216 -12.47 -27.11 -15.63
N LYS A 217 -12.99 -26.46 -14.56
CA LYS A 217 -13.27 -25.03 -14.49
C LYS A 217 -11.98 -24.21 -14.64
N PHE A 218 -10.93 -24.60 -13.92
CA PHE A 218 -9.59 -23.98 -14.05
C PHE A 218 -9.01 -24.17 -15.46
N HIS A 219 -9.05 -25.40 -15.99
CA HIS A 219 -8.53 -25.69 -17.32
C HIS A 219 -9.20 -24.82 -18.40
N LYS A 220 -10.53 -24.65 -18.35
CA LYS A 220 -11.28 -23.79 -19.29
C LYS A 220 -10.84 -22.33 -19.18
N ALA A 221 -10.69 -21.80 -17.97
CA ALA A 221 -10.25 -20.43 -17.74
C ALA A 221 -8.80 -20.23 -18.23
N ASN A 222 -7.91 -21.19 -17.95
CA ASN A 222 -6.51 -21.18 -18.38
C ASN A 222 -6.39 -21.27 -19.91
N LEU A 223 -7.14 -22.14 -20.57
CA LEU A 223 -7.15 -22.26 -22.03
C LEU A 223 -7.56 -20.94 -22.69
N ASN A 224 -8.64 -20.33 -22.21
CA ASN A 224 -9.11 -19.03 -22.72
C ASN A 224 -8.07 -17.91 -22.57
N LEU A 225 -7.34 -17.89 -21.45
CA LEU A 225 -6.23 -16.96 -21.24
C LEU A 225 -5.09 -17.25 -22.22
N THR A 226 -4.68 -18.52 -22.32
CA THR A 226 -3.59 -18.98 -23.21
C THR A 226 -3.85 -18.63 -24.66
N GLU A 227 -5.05 -18.90 -25.18
CA GLU A 227 -5.42 -18.53 -26.55
C GLU A 227 -5.30 -17.02 -26.82
N THR A 228 -5.71 -16.22 -25.85
CA THR A 228 -5.58 -14.75 -25.97
C THR A 228 -4.13 -14.29 -25.87
N ALA A 229 -3.36 -14.88 -24.97
CA ALA A 229 -1.92 -14.62 -24.86
C ALA A 229 -1.17 -14.99 -26.13
N ILE A 230 -1.52 -16.13 -26.77
CA ILE A 230 -0.97 -16.52 -28.08
C ILE A 230 -1.30 -15.47 -29.15
N LYS A 231 -2.54 -14.96 -29.20
CA LYS A 231 -2.95 -13.90 -30.14
C LYS A 231 -2.14 -12.62 -29.95
N VAL A 232 -1.95 -12.20 -28.67
CA VAL A 232 -1.11 -11.04 -28.32
C VAL A 232 0.32 -11.27 -28.77
N ASN A 233 0.90 -12.42 -28.38
CA ASN A 233 2.30 -12.72 -28.69
C ASN A 233 2.56 -12.87 -30.20
N LYS A 234 1.62 -13.46 -30.95
CA LYS A 234 1.72 -13.51 -32.43
C LYS A 234 1.76 -12.11 -33.03
N LEU A 235 0.92 -11.20 -32.57
CA LEU A 235 0.91 -9.82 -33.05
C LEU A 235 2.21 -9.07 -32.69
N MET A 236 2.73 -9.28 -31.49
CA MET A 236 4.01 -8.70 -31.05
C MET A 236 5.21 -9.33 -31.77
N ALA A 237 5.18 -10.65 -32.00
CA ALA A 237 6.24 -11.36 -32.70
C ALA A 237 6.41 -10.92 -34.17
N ILE A 238 5.34 -10.48 -34.83
CA ILE A 238 5.40 -9.97 -36.22
C ILE A 238 6.00 -8.56 -36.27
N LEU A 239 5.89 -7.78 -35.20
CA LEU A 239 6.31 -6.36 -35.18
C LEU A 239 7.81 -6.20 -35.49
N MET A 240 8.67 -6.95 -34.79
CA MET A 240 10.13 -6.82 -34.98
C MET A 240 10.61 -7.27 -36.36
N PRO A 241 10.22 -8.45 -36.92
CA PRO A 241 10.55 -8.82 -38.30
C PRO A 241 10.04 -7.82 -39.34
N LEU A 242 8.84 -7.28 -39.15
CA LEU A 242 8.28 -6.26 -40.03
C LEU A 242 9.10 -4.96 -40.02
N MET A 243 9.51 -4.51 -38.81
CA MET A 243 10.39 -3.35 -38.65
C MET A 243 11.76 -3.57 -39.32
N ILE A 244 12.35 -4.75 -39.14
CA ILE A 244 13.62 -5.13 -39.79
C ILE A 244 13.47 -5.20 -41.31
N LEU A 245 12.36 -5.74 -41.80
CA LEU A 245 12.07 -5.76 -43.25
C LEU A 245 11.99 -4.35 -43.83
N ILE A 246 11.25 -3.44 -43.17
CA ILE A 246 11.14 -2.05 -43.61
C ILE A 246 12.50 -1.35 -43.54
N LEU A 247 13.30 -1.60 -42.50
CA LEU A 247 14.65 -1.06 -42.38
C LEU A 247 15.52 -1.52 -43.54
N ASN A 248 15.54 -2.83 -43.87
CA ASN A 248 16.34 -3.37 -44.97
C ASN A 248 15.85 -2.86 -46.32
N LEU A 249 14.54 -2.78 -46.56
CA LEU A 249 13.99 -2.17 -47.77
C LEU A 249 14.39 -0.69 -47.87
N THR A 250 14.36 0.03 -46.74
CA THR A 250 14.83 1.43 -46.68
C THR A 250 16.31 1.53 -47.06
N ILE A 251 17.15 0.64 -46.55
CA ILE A 251 18.58 0.59 -46.87
C ILE A 251 18.78 0.29 -48.38
N VAL A 252 18.03 -0.65 -48.95
CA VAL A 252 18.09 -0.95 -50.39
C VAL A 252 17.72 0.29 -51.20
N VAL A 253 16.65 0.99 -50.86
CA VAL A 253 16.22 2.23 -51.54
C VAL A 253 17.30 3.32 -51.41
N ILE A 254 17.88 3.47 -50.22
CA ILE A 254 18.96 4.44 -49.95
C ILE A 254 20.20 4.10 -50.81
N ILE A 255 20.59 2.82 -50.89
CA ILE A 255 21.72 2.39 -51.72
C ILE A 255 21.42 2.63 -53.20
N TRP A 256 20.22 2.28 -53.69
CA TRP A 256 19.82 2.47 -55.08
C TRP A 256 19.90 3.96 -55.50
N PHE A 257 19.20 4.81 -54.80
CA PHE A 257 19.20 6.25 -55.10
C PHE A 257 20.52 6.93 -54.75
N GLY A 258 21.19 6.47 -53.69
CA GLY A 258 22.52 6.94 -53.30
C GLY A 258 23.58 6.64 -54.35
N SER A 259 23.55 5.45 -54.96
CA SER A 259 24.47 5.10 -56.06
C SER A 259 24.27 5.99 -57.27
N ILE A 260 23.03 6.30 -57.65
CA ILE A 260 22.73 7.26 -58.73
C ILE A 260 23.26 8.65 -58.39
N ARG A 261 23.18 9.08 -57.13
CA ARG A 261 23.71 10.36 -56.65
C ARG A 261 25.23 10.40 -56.63
N ILE A 262 25.89 9.27 -56.35
CA ILE A 262 27.35 9.15 -56.42
C ILE A 262 27.83 9.21 -57.88
N ASP A 263 27.19 8.48 -58.78
CA ASP A 263 27.50 8.46 -60.20
C ASP A 263 27.35 9.88 -60.81
N SER A 264 26.33 10.63 -60.41
CA SER A 264 26.12 12.01 -60.80
C SER A 264 27.07 13.01 -60.15
N GLY A 265 28.00 12.59 -59.28
CA GLY A 265 28.93 13.47 -58.53
C GLY A 265 28.29 14.31 -57.41
N GLY A 266 27.03 14.02 -57.07
CA GLY A 266 26.28 14.79 -56.04
C GLY A 266 26.45 14.26 -54.60
N MET A 267 27.14 13.14 -54.39
CA MET A 267 27.36 12.52 -53.10
C MET A 267 28.62 11.67 -53.11
N GLN A 268 29.29 11.50 -51.96
CA GLN A 268 30.45 10.61 -51.80
C GLN A 268 30.06 9.27 -51.17
N VAL A 269 30.92 8.25 -51.30
CA VAL A 269 30.64 6.89 -50.77
C VAL A 269 30.53 6.87 -49.25
N GLY A 270 31.39 7.60 -48.56
CA GLY A 270 31.31 7.71 -47.09
C GLY A 270 30.05 8.41 -46.60
N ASP A 271 29.55 9.41 -47.36
CA ASP A 271 28.27 10.05 -47.06
C ASP A 271 27.10 9.08 -47.13
N LEU A 272 27.10 8.17 -48.13
CA LEU A 272 26.10 7.09 -48.25
C LEU A 272 26.15 6.16 -47.05
N MET A 273 27.38 5.76 -46.60
CA MET A 273 27.55 4.93 -45.43
C MET A 273 27.03 5.61 -44.13
N ALA A 274 27.31 6.89 -43.94
CA ALA A 274 26.79 7.66 -42.83
C ALA A 274 25.27 7.78 -42.89
N PHE A 275 24.70 7.99 -44.07
CA PHE A 275 23.26 8.09 -44.29
C PHE A 275 22.51 6.81 -43.89
N ILE A 276 23.03 5.63 -44.22
CA ILE A 276 22.48 4.33 -43.82
C ILE A 276 22.47 4.21 -42.26
N GLN A 277 23.55 4.67 -41.60
CA GLN A 277 23.60 4.64 -40.15
C GLN A 277 22.57 5.60 -39.52
N TYR A 278 22.40 6.82 -40.08
CA TYR A 278 21.36 7.75 -39.63
C TYR A 278 19.97 7.17 -39.84
N ALA A 279 19.68 6.56 -40.96
CA ALA A 279 18.40 5.90 -41.22
C ALA A 279 18.09 4.83 -40.18
N SER A 280 19.06 3.98 -39.86
CA SER A 280 18.92 2.96 -38.81
C SER A 280 18.62 3.58 -37.42
N ARG A 281 19.35 4.64 -37.04
CA ARG A 281 19.14 5.33 -35.75
C ARG A 281 17.77 6.00 -35.63
N ILE A 282 17.33 6.69 -36.72
CA ILE A 282 16.01 7.31 -36.80
C ILE A 282 14.91 6.25 -36.60
N MET A 283 15.01 5.11 -37.29
CA MET A 283 14.02 4.04 -37.20
C MET A 283 13.97 3.41 -35.82
N PHE A 284 15.13 3.13 -35.19
CA PHE A 284 15.17 2.62 -33.81
C PHE A 284 14.62 3.60 -32.80
N SER A 285 14.81 4.92 -33.00
CA SER A 285 14.25 5.93 -32.11
C SER A 285 12.72 5.96 -32.15
N LEU A 286 12.09 5.71 -33.29
CA LEU A 286 10.63 5.55 -33.41
C LEU A 286 10.10 4.33 -32.66
N ILE A 287 10.83 3.21 -32.71
CA ILE A 287 10.48 2.01 -31.94
C ILE A 287 10.52 2.33 -30.44
N MET A 288 11.55 3.05 -29.97
CA MET A 288 11.66 3.49 -28.58
C MET A 288 10.48 4.39 -28.18
N LEU A 289 10.07 5.34 -29.02
CA LEU A 289 8.90 6.19 -28.76
C LEU A 289 7.61 5.38 -28.70
N SER A 290 7.47 4.32 -29.50
CA SER A 290 6.27 3.47 -29.48
C SER A 290 6.05 2.75 -28.14
N MET A 291 7.11 2.41 -27.42
CA MET A 291 7.00 1.79 -26.09
C MET A 291 6.32 2.69 -25.07
N MET A 292 6.35 4.01 -25.26
CA MET A 292 5.65 4.98 -24.41
C MET A 292 4.15 4.73 -24.37
N PHE A 293 3.54 4.39 -25.50
CA PHE A 293 2.10 4.14 -25.60
C PHE A 293 1.62 2.95 -24.76
N ILE A 294 2.51 2.02 -24.42
CA ILE A 294 2.20 0.86 -23.57
C ILE A 294 2.42 1.17 -22.09
N MET A 295 3.47 1.92 -21.77
CA MET A 295 3.86 2.19 -20.38
C MET A 295 3.04 3.30 -19.72
N LEU A 296 2.71 4.35 -20.47
CA LEU A 296 2.03 5.52 -19.94
C LEU A 296 0.63 5.22 -19.39
N PRO A 297 -0.26 4.47 -20.06
CA PRO A 297 -1.58 4.13 -19.52
C PRO A 297 -1.50 3.31 -18.22
N ARG A 298 -0.58 2.35 -18.12
CA ARG A 298 -0.40 1.54 -16.91
C ARG A 298 0.01 2.40 -15.72
N ALA A 299 1.00 3.26 -15.92
CA ALA A 299 1.45 4.17 -14.87
C ALA A 299 0.37 5.23 -14.51
N ALA A 300 -0.47 5.64 -15.47
CA ALA A 300 -1.58 6.54 -15.21
C ALA A 300 -2.63 5.91 -14.27
N VAL A 301 -2.95 4.62 -14.44
CA VAL A 301 -3.85 3.89 -13.54
C VAL A 301 -3.25 3.82 -12.12
N SER A 302 -1.98 3.42 -12.01
CA SER A 302 -1.28 3.39 -10.71
C SER A 302 -1.22 4.78 -10.05
N ALA A 303 -0.96 5.82 -10.85
CA ALA A 303 -0.96 7.20 -10.37
C ALA A 303 -2.32 7.66 -9.83
N ASN A 304 -3.42 7.27 -10.49
CA ASN A 304 -4.76 7.59 -10.02
C ASN A 304 -5.06 6.91 -8.68
N ARG A 305 -4.73 5.61 -8.55
CA ARG A 305 -4.89 4.88 -7.28
C ARG A 305 -4.10 5.47 -6.12
N ILE A 306 -2.88 5.95 -6.38
CA ILE A 306 -2.07 6.63 -5.36
C ILE A 306 -2.69 7.99 -5.01
N ASN A 307 -3.15 8.77 -6.02
CA ASN A 307 -3.81 10.04 -5.75
C ASN A 307 -5.09 9.86 -4.93
N GLU A 308 -5.88 8.82 -5.20
CA GLU A 308 -7.05 8.47 -4.38
C GLU A 308 -6.70 8.30 -2.90
N VAL A 309 -5.54 7.71 -2.56
CA VAL A 309 -5.07 7.60 -1.18
C VAL A 309 -4.63 8.95 -0.62
N LEU A 310 -3.84 9.70 -1.39
CA LEU A 310 -3.28 10.98 -0.95
C LEU A 310 -4.35 12.08 -0.78
N GLU A 311 -5.45 11.99 -1.52
CA GLU A 311 -6.55 12.96 -1.52
C GLU A 311 -7.62 12.67 -0.46
N VAL A 312 -7.62 11.50 0.16
CA VAL A 312 -8.52 11.17 1.28
C VAL A 312 -8.33 12.22 2.38
N LYS A 313 -9.41 12.78 2.84
CA LYS A 313 -9.41 13.67 4.01
C LYS A 313 -9.92 12.84 5.18
N PRO A 314 -9.08 12.54 6.20
CA PRO A 314 -9.55 11.83 7.38
C PRO A 314 -10.75 12.55 7.99
N LYS A 315 -11.78 11.79 8.33
CA LYS A 315 -12.99 12.33 8.97
C LYS A 315 -12.69 12.75 10.39
N ILE A 316 -11.99 11.89 11.11
CA ILE A 316 -11.60 12.14 12.49
C ILE A 316 -10.34 12.99 12.48
N LYS A 317 -10.44 14.17 13.08
CA LYS A 317 -9.34 15.12 13.23
C LYS A 317 -9.20 15.50 14.69
N ASP A 318 -7.96 15.73 15.08
CA ASP A 318 -7.71 16.32 16.38
C ASP A 318 -8.20 17.76 16.42
N PRO A 319 -8.69 18.24 17.55
CA PRO A 319 -9.11 19.62 17.71
C PRO A 319 -7.93 20.56 17.39
N MET A 320 -8.23 21.71 16.75
CA MET A 320 -7.22 22.74 16.53
C MET A 320 -6.83 23.34 17.86
N ILE A 321 -5.72 22.90 18.43
CA ILE A 321 -5.12 23.56 19.59
C ILE A 321 -4.55 24.87 19.08
N SER A 322 -5.04 26.02 19.62
CA SER A 322 -4.45 27.32 19.33
C SER A 322 -2.98 27.32 19.76
N LYS A 323 -2.12 28.12 19.08
CA LYS A 323 -0.70 28.20 19.45
C LYS A 323 -0.50 28.60 20.93
N ASP A 324 -1.43 29.36 21.49
CA ASP A 324 -1.41 29.81 22.86
C ASP A 324 -1.62 28.66 23.87
N ASN A 325 -2.51 27.70 23.57
CA ASN A 325 -2.71 26.50 24.39
C ASN A 325 -1.52 25.50 24.32
N LYS A 326 -0.69 25.56 23.27
CA LYS A 326 0.50 24.69 23.17
C LYS A 326 1.59 25.11 24.15
N LEU A 327 1.77 26.41 24.38
CA LEU A 327 2.70 26.97 25.38
C LEU A 327 2.24 26.71 26.81
N GLU A 328 0.93 26.73 27.09
CA GLU A 328 0.37 26.40 28.39
C GLU A 328 0.50 24.92 28.74
N ILE A 329 0.40 24.04 27.75
CA ILE A 329 0.58 22.58 27.89
C ILE A 329 2.06 22.23 28.12
N GLU A 330 3.00 22.87 27.42
CA GLU A 330 4.46 22.65 27.58
C GLU A 330 4.98 23.19 28.91
N ASN A 331 4.37 24.24 29.46
CA ASN A 331 4.75 24.85 30.72
C ASN A 331 4.03 24.28 31.97
N GLY A 332 3.20 23.23 31.80
CA GLY A 332 2.47 22.62 32.92
C GLY A 332 1.37 23.50 33.52
N LEU A 333 1.08 24.64 32.92
CA LEU A 333 -0.01 25.55 33.30
C LEU A 333 -1.29 25.11 32.59
N ILE A 334 -1.87 24.01 33.06
CA ILE A 334 -3.23 23.61 32.66
C ILE A 334 -4.18 24.59 33.39
N SER A 335 -4.98 25.35 32.63
CA SER A 335 -6.01 26.20 33.19
C SER A 335 -6.89 25.37 34.14
N GLU A 336 -7.26 25.93 35.28
CA GLU A 336 -8.04 25.25 36.35
C GLU A 336 -9.38 24.68 35.86
N SER A 337 -9.89 25.14 34.71
CA SER A 337 -11.09 24.60 34.05
C SER A 337 -10.96 23.16 33.53
N TYR A 338 -9.73 22.63 33.37
CA TYR A 338 -9.45 21.25 32.96
C TYR A 338 -8.94 20.37 34.11
N ARG A 339 -8.86 20.89 35.34
CA ARG A 339 -8.66 20.05 36.51
C ARG A 339 -9.97 19.37 36.87
N SER A 340 -10.27 18.29 36.18
CA SER A 340 -11.23 17.29 36.68
C SER A 340 -10.85 16.93 38.11
N GLU A 341 -11.82 16.99 39.02
CA GLU A 341 -11.70 16.50 40.40
C GLU A 341 -10.96 15.15 40.37
N LYS A 342 -9.98 14.97 41.28
CA LYS A 342 -9.19 13.72 41.40
C LYS A 342 -10.07 12.46 41.47
N ASP A 343 -11.34 12.61 41.80
CA ASP A 343 -12.31 11.55 42.00
C ASP A 343 -12.95 11.01 40.68
N LYS A 344 -12.68 11.63 39.49
CA LYS A 344 -13.28 11.21 38.23
C LYS A 344 -12.28 10.58 37.22
N ARG A 345 -11.08 10.25 37.67
CA ARG A 345 -10.05 9.69 36.79
C ARG A 345 -10.45 8.31 36.30
N GLY A 346 -10.62 8.13 35.00
CA GLY A 346 -11.11 6.91 34.38
C GLY A 346 -12.63 6.83 34.20
N TYR A 347 -13.39 7.86 34.63
CA TYR A 347 -14.85 7.92 34.45
C TYR A 347 -15.21 7.97 32.95
N LEU A 348 -16.15 7.10 32.55
CA LEU A 348 -16.66 7.04 31.19
C LEU A 348 -18.19 7.18 31.19
N GLU A 349 -18.72 8.07 30.35
CA GLU A 349 -20.15 8.29 30.22
C GLU A 349 -20.60 8.35 28.76
N PHE A 350 -21.68 7.63 28.45
CA PHE A 350 -22.41 7.72 27.19
C PHE A 350 -23.68 8.52 27.44
N ASP A 351 -23.84 9.65 26.73
CA ASP A 351 -25.01 10.53 26.83
C ASP A 351 -25.76 10.54 25.50
N LYS A 352 -26.85 9.75 25.42
CA LYS A 352 -27.75 9.61 24.27
C LYS A 352 -27.03 9.33 22.94
N VAL A 353 -26.05 8.43 22.99
CA VAL A 353 -25.20 8.10 21.85
C VAL A 353 -25.98 7.29 20.83
N SER A 354 -25.98 7.76 19.57
CA SER A 354 -26.42 6.97 18.42
C SER A 354 -25.31 6.92 17.38
N PHE A 355 -25.22 5.79 16.68
CA PHE A 355 -24.21 5.57 15.65
C PHE A 355 -24.74 4.77 14.47
N CYS A 356 -24.41 5.25 13.26
CA CYS A 356 -24.71 4.60 12.00
C CYS A 356 -23.43 4.50 11.15
N TYR A 357 -23.14 3.32 10.61
CA TYR A 357 -22.04 3.16 9.66
C TYR A 357 -22.36 3.86 8.34
N GLN A 358 -21.35 4.36 7.65
CA GLN A 358 -21.54 5.01 6.35
C GLN A 358 -22.16 4.03 5.33
N GLY A 359 -23.27 4.45 4.72
CA GLY A 359 -24.00 3.65 3.73
C GLY A 359 -24.98 2.65 4.33
N ALA A 360 -25.11 2.55 5.67
CA ALA A 360 -26.19 1.82 6.31
C ALA A 360 -27.45 2.67 6.35
N GLU A 361 -28.62 2.04 6.18
CA GLU A 361 -29.93 2.71 6.22
C GLU A 361 -30.40 2.93 7.66
N GLU A 362 -30.00 2.05 8.59
CA GLU A 362 -30.44 2.07 9.98
C GLU A 362 -29.24 2.25 10.95
N PRO A 363 -29.46 2.91 12.11
CA PRO A 363 -28.43 3.05 13.13
C PRO A 363 -28.15 1.68 13.78
N VAL A 364 -26.85 1.41 14.03
CA VAL A 364 -26.42 0.19 14.75
C VAL A 364 -26.53 0.39 16.27
N LEU A 365 -26.46 1.62 16.74
CA LEU A 365 -26.69 2.00 18.15
C LEU A 365 -27.66 3.17 18.19
N GLU A 366 -28.66 3.10 19.08
CA GLU A 366 -29.70 4.11 19.21
C GLU A 366 -29.89 4.52 20.67
N ASN A 367 -29.70 5.80 20.95
CA ASN A 367 -29.94 6.45 22.25
C ASN A 367 -29.30 5.73 23.46
N ILE A 368 -28.05 5.33 23.33
CA ILE A 368 -27.28 4.62 24.36
C ILE A 368 -26.87 5.61 25.45
N SER A 369 -27.29 5.34 26.69
CA SER A 369 -26.94 6.16 27.86
C SER A 369 -26.58 5.27 29.03
N PHE A 370 -25.34 5.37 29.54
CA PHE A 370 -24.86 4.71 30.74
C PHE A 370 -23.58 5.37 31.21
N SER A 371 -23.18 5.07 32.45
CA SER A 371 -21.87 5.46 33.02
C SER A 371 -21.13 4.24 33.54
N ALA A 372 -19.80 4.29 33.47
CA ALA A 372 -18.89 3.31 34.05
C ALA A 372 -17.91 4.05 34.98
N ASN A 373 -17.82 3.61 36.22
CA ASN A 373 -17.07 4.31 37.28
C ASN A 373 -15.69 3.65 37.50
N PRO A 374 -14.71 4.42 37.96
CA PRO A 374 -13.42 3.88 38.39
C PRO A 374 -13.60 2.88 39.55
N GLY A 375 -12.84 1.78 39.47
CA GLY A 375 -12.90 0.66 40.42
C GLY A 375 -14.05 -0.30 40.21
N GLU A 376 -14.92 -0.06 39.19
CA GLU A 376 -16.04 -0.93 38.86
C GLU A 376 -15.78 -1.72 37.57
N LEU A 377 -16.33 -2.93 37.54
CA LEU A 377 -16.38 -3.80 36.38
C LEU A 377 -17.75 -3.67 35.71
N THR A 378 -17.81 -3.02 34.55
CA THR A 378 -19.02 -2.92 33.74
C THR A 378 -18.97 -4.00 32.64
N ALA A 379 -19.95 -4.88 32.63
CA ALA A 379 -20.08 -5.93 31.62
C ALA A 379 -21.14 -5.55 30.58
N ILE A 380 -20.89 -5.88 29.31
CA ILE A 380 -21.82 -5.66 28.20
C ILE A 380 -22.16 -7.01 27.59
N ILE A 381 -23.43 -7.41 27.63
CA ILE A 381 -23.91 -8.67 27.10
C ILE A 381 -25.08 -8.43 26.13
N GLY A 382 -25.31 -9.34 25.21
CA GLY A 382 -26.40 -9.28 24.22
C GLY A 382 -26.20 -10.28 23.09
N SER A 383 -27.19 -10.41 22.22
CA SER A 383 -27.16 -11.28 21.05
C SER A 383 -26.04 -10.92 20.06
N THR A 384 -25.68 -11.85 19.17
CA THR A 384 -24.78 -11.52 18.06
C THR A 384 -25.43 -10.48 17.16
N GLY A 385 -24.68 -9.42 16.81
CA GLY A 385 -25.22 -8.32 16.03
C GLY A 385 -25.87 -7.19 16.83
N SER A 386 -25.99 -7.30 18.18
CA SER A 386 -26.63 -6.25 18.99
C SER A 386 -25.85 -4.92 19.13
N GLY A 387 -24.68 -4.79 18.49
CA GLY A 387 -23.90 -3.54 18.49
C GLY A 387 -22.76 -3.46 19.51
N LYS A 388 -22.46 -4.53 20.27
CA LYS A 388 -21.42 -4.54 21.35
C LYS A 388 -20.05 -4.07 20.87
N SER A 389 -19.51 -4.67 19.82
CA SER A 389 -18.18 -4.30 19.28
C SER A 389 -18.19 -2.88 18.71
N THR A 390 -19.31 -2.43 18.13
CA THR A 390 -19.48 -1.05 17.68
C THR A 390 -19.37 -0.08 18.85
N LEU A 391 -20.06 -0.36 19.96
CA LEU A 391 -20.07 0.48 21.14
C LEU A 391 -18.66 0.72 21.69
N ILE A 392 -17.85 -0.36 21.85
CA ILE A 392 -16.50 -0.20 22.38
C ILE A 392 -15.53 0.45 21.40
N ASN A 393 -15.76 0.34 20.08
CA ASN A 393 -14.93 0.99 19.07
C ASN A 393 -15.14 2.52 19.03
N LEU A 394 -16.25 3.03 19.60
CA LEU A 394 -16.48 4.46 19.77
C LEU A 394 -15.61 5.06 20.89
N ILE A 395 -15.27 4.29 21.94
CA ILE A 395 -14.53 4.78 23.09
C ILE A 395 -13.11 5.27 22.70
N PRO A 396 -12.27 4.51 21.96
CA PRO A 396 -10.96 4.98 21.50
C PRO A 396 -11.07 5.93 20.30
N ARG A 397 -12.29 6.37 19.97
CA ARG A 397 -12.61 7.24 18.85
C ARG A 397 -12.06 6.67 17.53
N PHE A 398 -12.35 5.40 17.26
CA PHE A 398 -12.12 4.80 15.94
C PHE A 398 -13.17 5.27 14.92
N TYR A 399 -14.35 5.61 15.43
CA TYR A 399 -15.45 6.27 14.73
C TYR A 399 -15.98 7.42 15.61
N ASP A 400 -16.48 8.48 15.01
CA ASP A 400 -17.22 9.53 15.72
C ASP A 400 -18.71 9.17 15.81
N VAL A 401 -19.35 9.52 16.90
CA VAL A 401 -20.80 9.30 17.09
C VAL A 401 -21.63 10.10 16.09
N THR A 402 -22.77 9.56 15.66
CA THR A 402 -23.71 10.26 14.76
C THR A 402 -24.50 11.32 15.54
N SER A 403 -24.91 11.01 16.76
CA SER A 403 -25.53 11.96 17.70
C SER A 403 -25.20 11.60 19.15
N GLY A 404 -25.41 12.52 20.07
CA GLY A 404 -25.00 12.38 21.46
C GLY A 404 -23.52 12.67 21.65
N ARG A 405 -22.97 12.22 22.79
CA ARG A 405 -21.57 12.42 23.16
C ARG A 405 -21.07 11.31 24.08
N ILE A 406 -19.76 11.09 24.04
CA ILE A 406 -19.05 10.21 24.96
C ILE A 406 -18.08 11.08 25.75
N LEU A 407 -18.15 11.00 27.07
CA LEU A 407 -17.31 11.76 27.97
C LEU A 407 -16.28 10.83 28.62
N ALA A 408 -15.01 11.21 28.59
CA ALA A 408 -13.93 10.59 29.35
C ALA A 408 -13.44 11.62 30.39
N ASP A 409 -13.50 11.27 31.67
CA ASP A 409 -13.22 12.18 32.79
C ASP A 409 -14.05 13.48 32.75
N GLY A 410 -15.27 13.40 32.21
CA GLY A 410 -16.17 14.55 32.08
C GLY A 410 -15.91 15.42 30.84
N VAL A 411 -14.93 15.09 30.00
CA VAL A 411 -14.59 15.82 28.77
C VAL A 411 -15.06 15.01 27.55
N ASP A 412 -15.70 15.66 26.58
CA ASP A 412 -16.08 15.01 25.33
C ASP A 412 -14.82 14.48 24.59
N ILE A 413 -14.84 13.21 24.22
CA ILE A 413 -13.70 12.56 23.53
C ILE A 413 -13.31 13.27 22.23
N ARG A 414 -14.21 14.06 21.64
CA ARG A 414 -13.95 14.85 20.41
C ARG A 414 -13.12 16.10 20.70
N GLU A 415 -13.07 16.55 21.94
CA GLU A 415 -12.26 17.70 22.40
C GLU A 415 -10.85 17.28 22.83
N LEU A 416 -10.62 15.98 23.00
CA LEU A 416 -9.30 15.41 23.27
C LEU A 416 -8.57 15.09 21.96
N THR A 417 -7.23 15.22 21.96
CA THR A 417 -6.44 14.63 20.89
C THR A 417 -6.53 13.11 20.97
N GLN A 418 -6.49 12.43 19.80
CA GLN A 418 -6.54 10.97 19.76
C GLN A 418 -5.42 10.33 20.58
N GLU A 419 -4.24 10.94 20.60
CA GLU A 419 -3.10 10.49 21.39
C GLU A 419 -3.41 10.51 22.90
N ARG A 420 -3.94 11.63 23.43
CA ARG A 420 -4.31 11.78 24.85
C ARG A 420 -5.42 10.81 25.23
N LEU A 421 -6.46 10.69 24.40
CA LEU A 421 -7.56 9.77 24.64
C LEU A 421 -7.06 8.32 24.68
N ARG A 422 -6.32 7.90 23.65
CA ARG A 422 -5.82 6.53 23.53
C ARG A 422 -4.75 6.20 24.56
N ALA A 423 -4.01 7.18 25.07
CA ALA A 423 -3.08 6.97 26.19
C ALA A 423 -3.81 6.45 27.45
N LYS A 424 -5.04 6.90 27.71
CA LYS A 424 -5.87 6.49 28.83
C LYS A 424 -6.49 5.10 28.68
N ILE A 425 -6.51 4.51 27.48
CA ILE A 425 -7.26 3.29 27.16
C ILE A 425 -6.32 2.11 26.92
N GLY A 426 -6.58 0.99 27.56
CA GLY A 426 -5.99 -0.32 27.27
C GLY A 426 -7.03 -1.22 26.61
N LEU A 427 -6.90 -1.45 25.31
CA LEU A 427 -7.84 -2.24 24.52
C LEU A 427 -7.29 -3.64 24.24
N VAL A 428 -8.06 -4.67 24.57
CA VAL A 428 -7.82 -6.07 24.16
C VAL A 428 -8.89 -6.44 23.15
N PRO A 429 -8.55 -6.55 21.85
CA PRO A 429 -9.53 -6.86 20.81
C PRO A 429 -9.93 -8.34 20.86
N GLN A 430 -11.11 -8.66 20.32
CA GLN A 430 -11.64 -10.02 20.21
C GLN A 430 -10.63 -10.99 19.56
N LYS A 431 -10.00 -10.57 18.46
CA LYS A 431 -8.93 -11.31 17.79
C LYS A 431 -7.58 -10.75 18.21
N ALA A 432 -6.85 -11.49 19.04
CA ALA A 432 -5.51 -11.09 19.47
C ALA A 432 -4.56 -10.97 18.28
N VAL A 433 -3.97 -9.79 18.11
CA VAL A 433 -2.95 -9.50 17.10
C VAL A 433 -1.60 -9.35 17.78
N LEU A 434 -0.64 -10.19 17.37
CA LEU A 434 0.74 -10.14 17.82
C LEU A 434 1.66 -9.75 16.66
N PHE A 435 2.68 -8.96 16.99
CA PHE A 435 3.69 -8.49 16.03
C PHE A 435 4.90 -9.42 16.04
N THR A 436 5.59 -9.49 14.92
CA THR A 436 6.88 -10.19 14.83
C THR A 436 7.89 -9.51 15.75
N GLY A 437 8.59 -10.28 16.56
CA GLY A 437 9.50 -9.82 17.59
C GLY A 437 9.55 -10.79 18.75
N THR A 438 9.95 -10.34 19.94
CA THR A 438 9.97 -11.15 21.15
C THR A 438 8.64 -11.06 21.92
N ILE A 439 8.43 -11.94 22.89
CA ILE A 439 7.30 -11.86 23.82
C ILE A 439 7.38 -10.56 24.62
N ALA A 440 8.56 -10.20 25.12
CA ALA A 440 8.77 -8.96 25.87
C ALA A 440 8.39 -7.72 25.04
N GLU A 441 8.85 -7.62 23.78
CA GLU A 441 8.50 -6.53 22.87
C GLU A 441 7.00 -6.46 22.59
N ASN A 442 6.32 -7.59 22.52
CA ASN A 442 4.88 -7.62 22.35
C ASN A 442 4.12 -7.16 23.59
N ILE A 443 4.57 -7.47 24.79
CA ILE A 443 3.96 -7.01 26.05
C ILE A 443 4.23 -5.51 26.24
N SER A 444 5.44 -5.03 25.97
CA SER A 444 5.83 -3.63 26.11
C SER A 444 5.37 -2.71 24.97
N PHE A 445 4.66 -3.22 23.98
CA PHE A 445 4.27 -2.47 22.76
C PHE A 445 3.52 -1.16 23.05
N GLY A 446 2.79 -1.08 24.15
CA GLY A 446 2.04 0.14 24.55
C GLY A 446 2.88 1.15 25.34
N ASN A 447 4.05 0.76 25.85
CA ASN A 447 4.96 1.61 26.63
C ASN A 447 6.39 1.04 26.54
N ASN A 448 7.25 1.73 25.80
CA ASN A 448 8.63 1.29 25.54
C ASN A 448 9.57 1.43 26.76
N ASN A 449 9.14 2.10 27.84
CA ASN A 449 9.96 2.39 29.00
C ASN A 449 9.72 1.41 30.15
N LEU A 450 9.03 0.29 29.92
CA LEU A 450 8.75 -0.71 30.94
C LEU A 450 10.02 -1.45 31.35
N SER A 451 10.19 -1.61 32.66
CA SER A 451 11.20 -2.49 33.23
C SER A 451 10.86 -3.97 32.96
N ARG A 452 11.87 -4.82 33.06
CA ARG A 452 11.66 -6.27 32.91
C ARG A 452 10.69 -6.82 33.96
N ASP A 453 10.73 -6.32 35.17
CA ASP A 453 9.85 -6.74 36.26
C ASP A 453 8.39 -6.36 36.02
N GLU A 454 8.13 -5.18 35.44
CA GLU A 454 6.77 -4.78 35.04
C GLU A 454 6.21 -5.66 33.93
N ILE A 455 7.05 -6.06 32.95
CA ILE A 455 6.68 -7.00 31.89
C ILE A 455 6.33 -8.38 32.50
N ILE A 456 7.13 -8.86 33.43
CA ILE A 456 6.90 -10.14 34.11
C ILE A 456 5.61 -10.07 34.92
N ARG A 457 5.41 -9.01 35.72
CA ARG A 457 4.18 -8.80 36.50
C ARG A 457 2.93 -8.76 35.62
N ALA A 458 2.95 -8.04 34.50
CA ALA A 458 1.82 -8.02 33.58
C ALA A 458 1.52 -9.41 32.99
N ALA A 459 2.55 -10.19 32.69
CA ALA A 459 2.41 -11.56 32.21
C ALA A 459 1.86 -12.51 33.30
N GLU A 460 2.25 -12.34 34.56
CA GLU A 460 1.71 -13.09 35.70
C GLU A 460 0.23 -12.81 35.91
N ILE A 461 -0.17 -11.54 35.93
CA ILE A 461 -1.57 -11.12 36.05
C ILE A 461 -2.39 -11.70 34.90
N ALA A 462 -1.86 -11.66 33.66
CA ALA A 462 -2.47 -12.22 32.46
C ALA A 462 -2.42 -13.76 32.40
N GLN A 463 -1.93 -14.46 33.45
CA GLN A 463 -1.75 -15.92 33.47
C GLN A 463 -0.89 -16.43 32.29
N ALA A 464 0.05 -15.62 31.83
CA ALA A 464 0.93 -15.94 30.69
C ALA A 464 2.29 -16.50 31.15
N ALA A 465 2.75 -16.18 32.35
CA ALA A 465 4.08 -16.52 32.86
C ALA A 465 4.38 -18.02 32.83
N GLU A 466 3.41 -18.89 33.11
CA GLU A 466 3.56 -20.35 33.11
C GLU A 466 3.99 -20.85 31.72
N PHE A 467 3.26 -20.50 30.65
CA PHE A 467 3.65 -20.99 29.33
C PHE A 467 4.90 -20.29 28.80
N ILE A 468 5.16 -19.03 29.18
CA ILE A 468 6.38 -18.31 28.79
C ILE A 468 7.61 -19.02 29.37
N SER A 469 7.55 -19.50 30.63
CA SER A 469 8.65 -20.21 31.28
C SER A 469 8.99 -21.55 30.60
N THR A 470 8.02 -22.19 29.91
CA THR A 470 8.25 -23.42 29.14
C THR A 470 8.94 -23.19 27.80
N MET A 471 9.02 -21.93 27.34
CA MET A 471 9.67 -21.58 26.07
C MET A 471 11.19 -21.50 26.23
N LYS A 472 11.94 -21.92 25.19
CA LYS A 472 13.41 -22.02 25.23
C LYS A 472 14.13 -20.74 25.68
N GLN A 473 13.59 -19.56 25.34
CA GLN A 473 14.19 -18.27 25.63
C GLN A 473 13.29 -17.41 26.55
N GLY A 474 12.26 -18.02 27.17
CA GLY A 474 11.34 -17.31 28.05
C GLY A 474 10.72 -16.08 27.37
N TYR A 475 10.84 -14.92 27.98
CA TYR A 475 10.32 -13.65 27.46
C TYR A 475 11.00 -13.16 26.17
N ASP A 476 12.20 -13.63 25.88
CA ASP A 476 12.95 -13.30 24.67
C ASP A 476 12.66 -14.26 23.51
N SER A 477 11.73 -15.20 23.71
CA SER A 477 11.29 -16.15 22.68
C SER A 477 10.65 -15.40 21.49
N PRO A 478 11.01 -15.76 20.25
CA PRO A 478 10.50 -15.10 19.06
C PRO A 478 9.04 -15.45 18.79
N ILE A 479 8.26 -14.45 18.43
CA ILE A 479 6.90 -14.56 17.92
C ILE A 479 6.95 -14.43 16.40
N ALA A 480 6.43 -15.44 15.69
CA ALA A 480 6.30 -15.42 14.25
C ALA A 480 5.18 -14.46 13.81
N GLN A 481 5.16 -14.08 12.52
CA GLN A 481 4.15 -13.18 11.96
C GLN A 481 2.73 -13.64 12.32
N GLY A 482 1.97 -12.73 12.97
CA GLY A 482 0.61 -13.01 13.46
C GLY A 482 0.55 -14.07 14.56
N GLY A 483 1.69 -14.38 15.21
CA GLY A 483 1.75 -15.35 16.30
C GLY A 483 1.43 -16.79 15.89
N THR A 484 1.72 -17.20 14.66
CA THR A 484 1.37 -18.53 14.13
C THR A 484 1.98 -19.69 14.93
N ASN A 485 3.02 -19.42 15.70
CA ASN A 485 3.69 -20.38 16.60
C ASN A 485 3.07 -20.45 18.01
N LEU A 486 1.95 -19.75 18.26
CA LEU A 486 1.25 -19.74 19.54
C LEU A 486 -0.20 -20.20 19.39
N SER A 487 -0.74 -20.83 20.45
CA SER A 487 -2.17 -21.18 20.51
C SER A 487 -3.04 -19.94 20.66
N GLY A 488 -4.35 -20.05 20.37
CA GLY A 488 -5.31 -18.95 20.52
C GLY A 488 -5.33 -18.35 21.93
N GLY A 489 -5.38 -19.21 22.94
CA GLY A 489 -5.35 -18.79 24.36
C GLY A 489 -4.02 -18.15 24.78
N GLN A 490 -2.88 -18.60 24.25
CA GLN A 490 -1.58 -17.95 24.48
C GLN A 490 -1.54 -16.56 23.88
N LYS A 491 -2.01 -16.38 22.63
CA LYS A 491 -2.11 -15.05 21.99
C LYS A 491 -2.98 -14.11 22.80
N GLN A 492 -4.12 -14.60 23.28
CA GLN A 492 -5.06 -13.80 24.04
C GLN A 492 -4.45 -13.33 25.36
N ARG A 493 -3.78 -14.24 26.10
CA ARG A 493 -3.08 -13.89 27.34
C ARG A 493 -1.98 -12.84 27.13
N LEU A 494 -1.23 -12.92 26.01
CA LEU A 494 -0.23 -11.90 25.67
C LEU A 494 -0.87 -10.56 25.30
N ALA A 495 -2.02 -10.55 24.61
CA ALA A 495 -2.76 -9.33 24.33
C ALA A 495 -3.30 -8.66 25.60
N ILE A 496 -3.76 -9.46 26.57
CA ILE A 496 -4.17 -9.01 27.90
C ILE A 496 -2.97 -8.46 28.67
N ALA A 497 -1.82 -9.17 28.69
CA ALA A 497 -0.58 -8.68 29.31
C ALA A 497 -0.14 -7.33 28.75
N ARG A 498 -0.22 -7.13 27.42
CA ARG A 498 0.06 -5.85 26.76
C ARG A 498 -0.83 -4.71 27.26
N ALA A 499 -2.13 -4.96 27.42
CA ALA A 499 -3.06 -3.94 27.93
C ALA A 499 -2.81 -3.63 29.41
N LEU A 500 -2.51 -4.63 30.23
CA LEU A 500 -2.18 -4.45 31.64
C LEU A 500 -0.86 -3.70 31.84
N ALA A 501 0.18 -4.03 31.07
CA ALA A 501 1.49 -3.40 31.12
C ALA A 501 1.46 -1.89 30.81
N LYS A 502 0.43 -1.43 30.11
CA LYS A 502 0.24 -0.01 29.80
C LYS A 502 -0.23 0.82 31.01
N HIS A 503 -0.80 0.20 32.05
CA HIS A 503 -1.43 0.84 33.21
C HIS A 503 -2.44 1.96 32.84
N PRO A 504 -3.44 1.67 31.98
CA PRO A 504 -4.40 2.66 31.53
C PRO A 504 -5.42 3.00 32.63
N GLU A 505 -6.15 4.12 32.42
CA GLU A 505 -7.27 4.52 33.28
C GLU A 505 -8.56 3.76 32.93
N ILE A 506 -8.67 3.28 31.68
CA ILE A 506 -9.84 2.54 31.17
C ILE A 506 -9.35 1.27 30.48
N TYR A 507 -9.77 0.12 30.95
CA TYR A 507 -9.55 -1.18 30.31
C TYR A 507 -10.78 -1.58 29.51
N ILE A 508 -10.56 -2.08 28.29
CA ILE A 508 -11.61 -2.60 27.41
C ILE A 508 -11.23 -4.00 26.96
N PHE A 509 -12.05 -4.99 27.29
CA PHE A 509 -11.87 -6.40 26.91
C PHE A 509 -13.00 -6.81 25.97
N ASP A 510 -12.70 -6.95 24.67
CA ASP A 510 -13.68 -7.40 23.66
C ASP A 510 -13.63 -8.91 23.51
N ASP A 511 -14.58 -9.62 24.12
CA ASP A 511 -14.73 -11.08 24.10
C ASP A 511 -13.39 -11.83 24.33
N SER A 512 -12.53 -11.22 25.16
CA SER A 512 -11.12 -11.59 25.29
C SER A 512 -10.90 -12.85 26.12
N PHE A 513 -11.94 -13.40 26.71
CA PHE A 513 -11.86 -14.58 27.59
C PHE A 513 -12.37 -15.85 26.91
N SER A 514 -13.08 -15.75 25.78
CA SER A 514 -13.72 -16.88 25.10
C SER A 514 -12.75 -17.98 24.62
N ALA A 515 -11.49 -17.61 24.34
CA ALA A 515 -10.44 -18.53 23.91
C ALA A 515 -9.70 -19.22 25.07
N LEU A 516 -10.05 -18.91 26.32
CA LEU A 516 -9.42 -19.46 27.52
C LEU A 516 -10.24 -20.63 28.09
N ASP A 517 -9.55 -21.54 28.78
CA ASP A 517 -10.21 -22.53 29.59
C ASP A 517 -10.80 -21.89 30.88
N PHE A 518 -11.84 -22.51 31.43
CA PHE A 518 -12.57 -21.99 32.59
C PHE A 518 -11.70 -21.69 33.80
N LYS A 519 -10.68 -22.52 34.07
CA LYS A 519 -9.80 -22.36 35.22
C LYS A 519 -8.89 -21.15 35.06
N THR A 520 -8.32 -20.97 33.88
CA THR A 520 -7.48 -19.83 33.53
C THR A 520 -8.31 -18.54 33.50
N GLU A 521 -9.51 -18.56 32.92
CA GLU A 521 -10.45 -17.44 32.91
C GLU A 521 -10.80 -16.98 34.32
N ALA A 522 -11.17 -17.91 35.22
CA ALA A 522 -11.53 -17.58 36.60
C ALA A 522 -10.36 -16.92 37.36
N LYS A 523 -9.15 -17.47 37.25
CA LYS A 523 -7.94 -16.89 37.85
C LYS A 523 -7.65 -15.49 37.31
N LEU A 524 -7.76 -15.34 36.01
CA LEU A 524 -7.51 -14.06 35.33
C LEU A 524 -8.50 -12.98 35.77
N ARG A 525 -9.81 -13.29 35.87
CA ARG A 525 -10.82 -12.35 36.37
C ARG A 525 -10.51 -11.86 37.77
N VAL A 526 -10.15 -12.77 38.69
CA VAL A 526 -9.75 -12.41 40.07
C VAL A 526 -8.51 -11.50 40.06
N ALA A 527 -7.51 -11.82 39.22
CA ALA A 527 -6.29 -11.01 39.12
C ALA A 527 -6.57 -9.62 38.55
N ILE A 528 -7.37 -9.52 37.48
CA ILE A 528 -7.79 -8.24 36.88
C ILE A 528 -8.58 -7.41 37.90
N LYS A 529 -9.54 -7.99 38.62
CA LYS A 529 -10.34 -7.28 39.64
C LYS A 529 -9.47 -6.65 40.75
N LYS A 530 -8.32 -7.26 41.05
CA LYS A 530 -7.35 -6.71 42.01
C LYS A 530 -6.55 -5.53 41.43
N GLU A 531 -6.24 -5.59 40.13
CA GLU A 531 -5.42 -4.59 39.44
C GLU A 531 -6.21 -3.32 39.10
N ILE A 532 -7.51 -3.44 38.77
CA ILE A 532 -8.36 -2.33 38.32
C ILE A 532 -8.96 -1.47 39.43
N LYS A 533 -8.47 -1.58 40.70
CA LYS A 533 -9.05 -0.84 41.84
C LYS A 533 -9.23 0.67 41.61
N ASN A 534 -8.38 1.26 40.80
CA ASN A 534 -8.38 2.68 40.48
C ASN A 534 -8.64 2.98 38.99
N ALA A 535 -9.11 1.99 38.21
CA ALA A 535 -9.36 2.11 36.79
C ALA A 535 -10.75 1.55 36.45
N THR A 536 -11.34 2.02 35.39
CA THR A 536 -12.61 1.50 34.88
C THR A 536 -12.35 0.29 33.99
N ALA A 537 -13.12 -0.79 34.14
CA ALA A 537 -13.03 -1.93 33.24
C ALA A 537 -14.37 -2.19 32.55
N LEU A 538 -14.31 -2.29 31.22
CA LEU A 538 -15.43 -2.72 30.39
C LEU A 538 -15.12 -4.10 29.82
N ILE A 539 -16.01 -5.06 30.01
CA ILE A 539 -15.90 -6.43 29.46
C ILE A 539 -17.08 -6.67 28.54
N ILE A 540 -16.79 -6.94 27.28
CA ILE A 540 -17.77 -7.60 26.40
C ILE A 540 -17.61 -9.09 26.55
N ALA A 541 -18.70 -9.79 26.87
CA ALA A 541 -18.70 -11.24 26.90
C ALA A 541 -19.98 -11.81 26.27
N GLN A 542 -19.83 -13.00 25.71
CA GLN A 542 -20.92 -13.81 25.22
C GLN A 542 -21.39 -14.82 26.26
N ARG A 543 -20.53 -15.13 27.26
CA ARG A 543 -20.84 -16.10 28.33
C ARG A 543 -21.38 -15.37 29.55
N VAL A 544 -22.50 -15.87 30.08
CA VAL A 544 -23.12 -15.36 31.31
C VAL A 544 -22.15 -15.50 32.48
N THR A 545 -21.43 -16.62 32.60
CA THR A 545 -20.46 -16.88 33.66
C THR A 545 -19.34 -15.84 33.74
N THR A 546 -19.05 -15.14 32.65
CA THR A 546 -18.03 -14.09 32.61
C THR A 546 -18.56 -12.76 33.18
N VAL A 547 -19.87 -12.51 33.14
CA VAL A 547 -20.48 -11.23 33.48
C VAL A 547 -21.24 -11.20 34.81
N MET A 548 -21.59 -12.37 35.37
CA MET A 548 -22.44 -12.45 36.56
C MET A 548 -21.83 -11.80 37.82
N ASP A 549 -20.50 -11.73 37.91
CA ASP A 549 -19.77 -11.08 39.03
C ASP A 549 -19.46 -9.58 38.77
N ALA A 550 -19.97 -8.99 37.67
CA ALA A 550 -19.78 -7.60 37.35
C ALA A 550 -20.57 -6.69 38.28
N ASP A 551 -20.02 -5.50 38.58
CA ASP A 551 -20.66 -4.52 39.41
C ASP A 551 -21.88 -3.89 38.70
N GLN A 552 -21.81 -3.80 37.38
CA GLN A 552 -22.90 -3.39 36.47
C GLN A 552 -22.91 -4.25 35.22
N ILE A 553 -24.09 -4.66 34.80
CA ILE A 553 -24.31 -5.39 33.54
C ILE A 553 -25.23 -4.54 32.66
N ILE A 554 -24.82 -4.31 31.41
CA ILE A 554 -25.59 -3.63 30.38
C ILE A 554 -26.04 -4.69 29.38
N VAL A 555 -27.36 -4.82 29.20
CA VAL A 555 -27.95 -5.75 28.25
C VAL A 555 -28.30 -4.97 26.99
N LEU A 556 -27.63 -5.37 25.88
CA LEU A 556 -27.82 -4.73 24.57
C LEU A 556 -28.63 -5.66 23.66
N ASP A 557 -29.69 -5.12 23.08
CA ASP A 557 -30.51 -5.82 22.09
C ASP A 557 -30.92 -4.88 20.98
N GLU A 558 -30.75 -5.29 19.73
CA GLU A 558 -31.04 -4.50 18.51
C GLU A 558 -30.56 -3.05 18.58
N GLY A 559 -29.31 -2.84 19.07
CA GLY A 559 -28.72 -1.52 19.16
C GLY A 559 -29.21 -0.64 20.32
N LYS A 560 -30.03 -1.17 21.24
CA LYS A 560 -30.60 -0.44 22.38
C LYS A 560 -30.24 -1.10 23.69
N ILE A 561 -30.16 -0.31 24.75
CA ILE A 561 -30.04 -0.84 26.11
C ILE A 561 -31.43 -1.25 26.58
N VAL A 562 -31.63 -2.55 26.85
CA VAL A 562 -32.87 -3.13 27.35
C VAL A 562 -32.86 -3.45 28.83
N GLY A 563 -31.69 -3.35 29.49
CA GLY A 563 -31.55 -3.52 30.92
C GLY A 563 -30.17 -3.07 31.42
N ILE A 564 -30.15 -2.44 32.58
CA ILE A 564 -28.94 -2.09 33.35
C ILE A 564 -29.16 -2.50 34.80
N GLY A 565 -28.20 -3.20 35.39
CA GLY A 565 -28.26 -3.61 36.79
C GLY A 565 -27.31 -4.75 37.12
N LYS A 566 -27.45 -5.33 38.31
CA LYS A 566 -26.70 -6.51 38.71
C LYS A 566 -27.37 -7.78 38.21
N HIS A 567 -26.64 -8.89 38.17
CA HIS A 567 -27.10 -10.20 37.72
C HIS A 567 -28.47 -10.58 38.33
N GLN A 568 -28.59 -10.52 39.67
CA GLN A 568 -29.83 -10.88 40.38
C GLN A 568 -31.01 -9.96 40.09
N GLU A 569 -30.79 -8.70 39.78
CA GLU A 569 -31.80 -7.73 39.41
C GLU A 569 -32.29 -7.99 37.97
N LEU A 570 -31.34 -8.19 37.06
CA LEU A 570 -31.64 -8.38 35.64
C LEU A 570 -32.36 -9.69 35.35
N ILE A 571 -32.08 -10.77 36.09
CA ILE A 571 -32.86 -12.00 36.01
C ILE A 571 -34.34 -11.74 36.30
N LYS A 572 -34.67 -10.82 37.20
CA LYS A 572 -36.06 -10.51 37.58
C LYS A 572 -36.70 -9.50 36.65
N THR A 573 -35.93 -8.51 36.20
CA THR A 573 -36.47 -7.32 35.52
C THR A 573 -36.30 -7.31 34.00
N CYS A 574 -35.28 -8.01 33.46
CA CYS A 574 -34.96 -7.98 32.04
C CYS A 574 -35.24 -9.33 31.35
N LYS A 575 -36.26 -9.36 30.48
CA LYS A 575 -36.65 -10.55 29.74
C LYS A 575 -35.50 -11.11 28.87
N VAL A 576 -34.85 -10.22 28.10
CA VAL A 576 -33.75 -10.59 27.19
C VAL A 576 -32.58 -11.19 27.97
N TYR A 577 -32.23 -10.61 29.13
CA TYR A 577 -31.16 -11.16 29.96
C TYR A 577 -31.50 -12.56 30.47
N ARG A 578 -32.74 -12.77 30.90
CA ARG A 578 -33.22 -14.07 31.35
C ARG A 578 -33.17 -15.12 30.25
N GLU A 579 -33.55 -14.78 29.04
CA GLU A 579 -33.44 -15.66 27.87
C GLU A 579 -31.99 -16.03 27.56
N ILE A 580 -31.05 -15.08 27.65
CA ILE A 580 -29.63 -15.35 27.46
C ILE A 580 -29.11 -16.30 28.58
N VAL A 581 -29.49 -16.06 29.82
CA VAL A 581 -29.09 -16.89 30.97
C VAL A 581 -29.65 -18.31 30.82
N ALA A 582 -30.93 -18.45 30.54
CA ALA A 582 -31.58 -19.76 30.36
C ALA A 582 -31.03 -20.56 29.17
N SER A 583 -30.46 -19.89 28.16
CA SER A 583 -29.82 -20.57 27.03
C SER A 583 -28.44 -21.14 27.36
N GLN A 584 -27.80 -20.73 28.48
CA GLN A 584 -26.43 -21.06 28.81
C GLN A 584 -26.23 -21.81 30.14
N LEU A 585 -27.15 -21.64 31.07
CA LEU A 585 -27.10 -22.25 32.41
C LEU A 585 -28.29 -23.16 32.61
N SER A 586 -28.07 -24.28 33.33
CA SER A 586 -29.14 -25.18 33.72
C SER A 586 -30.02 -24.55 34.83
N GLU A 587 -31.26 -25.06 34.99
CA GLU A 587 -32.16 -24.56 36.04
C GLU A 587 -31.57 -24.68 37.46
N GLU A 588 -30.68 -25.67 37.70
CA GLU A 588 -30.00 -25.85 38.96
C GLU A 588 -28.91 -24.79 39.24
N GLU A 589 -28.35 -24.15 38.20
CA GLU A 589 -27.35 -23.10 38.32
C GLU A 589 -27.96 -21.68 38.37
N LEU A 590 -29.30 -21.59 38.25
CA LEU A 590 -30.08 -20.36 38.33
C LEU A 590 -30.51 -20.01 39.78
N ILE A 591 -30.36 -20.90 40.71
CA ILE A 591 -30.71 -20.77 42.14
C ILE A 591 -29.41 -20.46 42.90
#